data_2f4ab79f7476d92e39b2df684e15148e
#
_entry.id   2f4ab79f7476d92e39b2df684e15148e
#
_cell.length_a   1.000
_cell.length_b   1.000
_cell.length_c   1.000
_cell.angle_alpha   90.00
_cell.angle_beta   90.00
_cell.angle_gamma   90.00
#
_symmetry.space_group_name_H-M   'P 1'
#
loop_
_entity.id
_entity.type
_entity.pdbx_description
1 polymer ?
#
loop_
_entity_poly.entity_id
_entity_poly.type
_entity_poly.pdbx_seq_one_letter_code
_entity_poly.pdbx_strand_id
1 'polypeptide(L)'
;QTHRRMLCLLAKSLLDKGETEKARNVLRKCKEELPAENIPYEYDDEDIAYLWYQVGEKKEAERVCKDVLKYDLQYFAYLNSLSPERQRTYVRTAYYLFRGLISNLQVLNMAESKDMKHYEAEYQKLLDTPVGTSAANLYMEQMQDYGE
;
A
#
# COMPACT_ATOMS: atom_id res chain seq x y z
N GLN A 1 3.02 -9.46 -11.77
CA GLN A 1 1.99 -9.41 -10.71
C GLN A 1 2.00 -10.67 -9.85
N THR A 2 1.68 -11.78 -10.45
CA THR A 2 1.55 -13.08 -9.76
C THR A 2 2.81 -13.49 -8.98
N HIS A 3 4.00 -13.22 -9.52
CA HIS A 3 5.26 -13.62 -8.87
C HIS A 3 5.55 -12.83 -7.60
N ARG A 4 5.40 -11.48 -7.62
CA ARG A 4 5.61 -10.67 -6.40
C ARG A 4 4.65 -11.08 -5.31
N ARG A 5 3.36 -11.20 -5.64
CA ARG A 5 2.34 -11.64 -4.70
C ARG A 5 2.65 -13.01 -4.10
N MET A 6 3.07 -13.98 -4.92
CA MET A 6 3.43 -15.32 -4.44
C MET A 6 4.62 -15.27 -3.49
N LEU A 7 5.65 -14.48 -3.78
CA LEU A 7 6.80 -14.30 -2.89
C LEU A 7 6.40 -13.62 -1.57
N CYS A 8 5.51 -12.63 -1.62
CA CYS A 8 4.97 -12.02 -0.41
C CYS A 8 4.15 -13.00 0.44
N LEU A 9 3.31 -13.82 -0.17
CA LEU A 9 2.57 -14.87 0.53
C LEU A 9 3.50 -15.91 1.17
N LEU A 10 4.56 -16.28 0.49
CA LEU A 10 5.58 -17.19 1.03
C LEU A 10 6.29 -16.55 2.24
N ALA A 11 6.71 -15.29 2.12
CA ALA A 11 7.33 -14.57 3.23
C ALA A 11 6.40 -14.47 4.45
N LYS A 12 5.13 -14.18 4.22
CA LYS A 12 4.10 -14.15 5.26
C LYS A 12 3.96 -15.52 5.95
N SER A 13 3.86 -16.59 5.18
CA SER A 13 3.78 -17.95 5.72
C SER A 13 5.00 -18.33 6.56
N LEU A 14 6.19 -17.90 6.14
CA LEU A 14 7.43 -18.14 6.89
C LEU A 14 7.44 -17.34 8.21
N LEU A 15 6.98 -16.09 8.20
CA LEU A 15 6.83 -15.27 9.40
C LEU A 15 5.84 -15.90 10.39
N ASP A 16 4.71 -16.41 9.91
CA ASP A 16 3.71 -17.09 10.75
C ASP A 16 4.29 -18.34 11.44
N LYS A 17 5.33 -18.95 10.86
CA LYS A 17 6.07 -20.07 11.44
C LYS A 17 7.27 -19.65 12.30
N GLY A 18 7.49 -18.36 12.47
CA GLY A 18 8.65 -17.83 13.21
C GLY A 18 9.98 -17.90 12.44
N GLU A 19 9.95 -18.20 11.14
CA GLU A 19 11.14 -18.33 10.29
C GLU A 19 11.54 -16.98 9.66
N THR A 20 11.85 -16.00 10.50
CA THR A 20 12.10 -14.59 10.11
C THR A 20 13.24 -14.45 9.10
N GLU A 21 14.36 -15.17 9.27
CA GLU A 21 15.50 -15.09 8.35
C GLU A 21 15.15 -15.60 6.95
N LYS A 22 14.40 -16.69 6.87
CA LYS A 22 13.94 -17.21 5.58
C LYS A 22 12.98 -16.24 4.91
N ALA A 23 12.06 -15.65 5.66
CA ALA A 23 11.14 -14.62 5.17
C ALA A 23 11.92 -13.41 4.61
N ARG A 24 12.94 -12.93 5.33
CA ARG A 24 13.82 -11.84 4.88
C ARG A 24 14.51 -12.18 3.56
N ASN A 25 15.03 -13.40 3.44
CA ASN A 25 15.69 -13.86 2.22
C ASN A 25 14.73 -13.92 1.03
N VAL A 26 13.48 -14.35 1.24
CA VAL A 26 12.43 -14.33 0.21
C VAL A 26 12.14 -12.91 -0.25
N LEU A 27 12.03 -11.95 0.67
CA LEU A 27 11.79 -10.54 0.33
C LEU A 27 12.98 -9.92 -0.42
N ARG A 28 14.21 -10.25 -0.03
CA ARG A 28 15.41 -9.82 -0.76
C ARG A 28 15.42 -10.35 -2.18
N LYS A 29 15.12 -11.63 -2.36
CA LYS A 29 14.98 -12.23 -3.68
C LYS A 29 13.88 -11.56 -4.51
N CYS A 30 12.74 -11.28 -3.90
CA CYS A 30 11.65 -10.56 -4.54
C CYS A 30 12.12 -9.18 -5.06
N LYS A 31 12.85 -8.43 -4.25
CA LYS A 31 13.40 -7.12 -4.63
C LYS A 31 14.40 -7.22 -5.78
N GLU A 32 15.28 -8.22 -5.76
CA GLU A 32 16.31 -8.43 -6.79
C GLU A 32 15.72 -8.86 -8.13
N GLU A 33 14.76 -9.78 -8.11
CA GLU A 33 14.14 -10.33 -9.32
C GLU A 33 13.07 -9.42 -9.91
N LEU A 34 12.38 -8.67 -9.06
CA LEU A 34 11.23 -7.82 -9.42
C LEU A 34 11.45 -6.38 -8.91
N PRO A 35 12.51 -5.69 -9.35
CA PRO A 35 12.79 -4.34 -8.89
C PRO A 35 11.65 -3.39 -9.28
N ALA A 36 11.27 -2.50 -8.37
CA ALA A 36 10.13 -1.59 -8.53
C ALA A 36 10.31 -0.61 -9.72
N GLU A 37 11.56 -0.32 -10.09
CA GLU A 37 11.89 0.52 -11.25
C GLU A 37 11.42 -0.10 -12.57
N ASN A 38 11.41 -1.43 -12.66
CA ASN A 38 11.03 -2.18 -13.86
C ASN A 38 9.59 -2.71 -13.76
N ILE A 39 9.18 -3.08 -12.55
CA ILE A 39 7.87 -3.65 -12.26
C ILE A 39 7.28 -2.87 -11.08
N PRO A 40 6.55 -1.75 -11.33
CA PRO A 40 5.96 -0.95 -10.27
C PRO A 40 5.07 -1.75 -9.33
N TYR A 41 4.95 -1.29 -8.10
CA TYR A 41 4.00 -1.85 -7.14
C TYR A 41 2.57 -1.63 -7.63
N GLU A 42 1.71 -2.56 -7.31
CA GLU A 42 0.28 -2.49 -7.63
C GLU A 42 -0.55 -2.49 -6.34
N TYR A 43 -1.84 -2.19 -6.47
CA TYR A 43 -2.74 -2.09 -5.33
C TYR A 43 -2.89 -3.40 -4.53
N ASP A 44 -2.54 -4.54 -5.10
CA ASP A 44 -2.53 -5.84 -4.42
C ASP A 44 -1.17 -6.21 -3.81
N ASP A 45 -0.18 -5.32 -3.92
CA ASP A 45 1.12 -5.41 -3.23
C ASP A 45 1.10 -4.66 -1.88
N GLU A 46 -0.07 -4.38 -1.32
CA GLU A 46 -0.27 -3.51 -0.15
C GLU A 46 0.52 -3.93 1.10
N ASP A 47 0.76 -5.21 1.28
CA ASP A 47 1.41 -5.75 2.48
C ASP A 47 2.94 -5.79 2.41
N ILE A 48 3.55 -5.50 1.26
CA ILE A 48 5.00 -5.70 1.09
C ILE A 48 5.84 -4.83 2.04
N ALA A 49 5.43 -3.59 2.27
CA ALA A 49 6.11 -2.71 3.22
C ALA A 49 6.00 -3.22 4.66
N TYR A 50 4.83 -3.74 5.04
CA TYR A 50 4.62 -4.33 6.35
C TYR A 50 5.47 -5.59 6.55
N LEU A 51 5.60 -6.43 5.53
CA LEU A 51 6.47 -7.62 5.57
C LEU A 51 7.94 -7.22 5.81
N TRP A 52 8.44 -6.19 5.13
CA TRP A 52 9.77 -5.65 5.37
C TRP A 52 9.95 -5.14 6.80
N TYR A 53 8.93 -4.49 7.34
CA TYR A 53 8.93 -4.06 8.74
C TYR A 53 8.98 -5.25 9.69
N GLN A 54 8.16 -6.28 9.47
CA GLN A 54 8.10 -7.48 10.30
C GLN A 54 9.40 -8.29 10.34
N VAL A 55 10.17 -8.30 9.25
CA VAL A 55 11.49 -8.96 9.23
C VAL A 55 12.61 -8.09 9.83
N GLY A 56 12.28 -6.91 10.37
CA GLY A 56 13.23 -6.04 11.05
C GLY A 56 13.98 -5.07 10.14
N GLU A 57 13.60 -4.96 8.86
CA GLU A 57 14.23 -4.07 7.87
C GLU A 57 13.45 -2.75 7.78
N LYS A 58 13.53 -1.94 8.83
CA LYS A 58 12.80 -0.66 8.98
C LYS A 58 13.05 0.34 7.85
N LYS A 59 14.29 0.50 7.44
CA LYS A 59 14.67 1.44 6.36
C LYS A 59 14.11 1.01 5.01
N GLU A 60 14.13 -0.30 4.75
CA GLU A 60 13.55 -0.84 3.53
C GLU A 60 12.02 -0.74 3.55
N ALA A 61 11.38 -1.00 4.68
CA ALA A 61 9.95 -0.80 4.86
C ALA A 61 9.55 0.66 4.57
N GLU A 62 10.30 1.63 5.11
CA GLU A 62 10.08 3.05 4.86
C GLU A 62 10.22 3.40 3.36
N ARG A 63 11.26 2.90 2.71
CA ARG A 63 11.50 3.13 1.29
C ARG A 63 10.34 2.60 0.44
N VAL A 64 9.94 1.36 0.68
CA VAL A 64 8.83 0.72 -0.03
C VAL A 64 7.52 1.47 0.21
N CYS A 65 7.22 1.85 1.45
CA CYS A 65 6.05 2.68 1.77
C CYS A 65 6.00 3.95 0.93
N LYS A 66 7.09 4.68 0.85
CA LYS A 66 7.16 5.95 0.10
C LYS A 66 6.96 5.73 -1.39
N ASP A 67 7.53 4.66 -1.95
CA ASP A 67 7.33 4.32 -3.36
C ASP A 67 5.86 3.98 -3.65
N VAL A 68 5.23 3.16 -2.81
CA VAL A 68 3.82 2.79 -2.95
C VAL A 68 2.91 4.00 -2.76
N LEU A 69 3.12 4.80 -1.71
CA LEU A 69 2.32 6.01 -1.45
C LEU A 69 2.39 7.01 -2.60
N LYS A 70 3.59 7.21 -3.16
CA LYS A 70 3.77 8.08 -4.32
C LYS A 70 2.98 7.59 -5.52
N TYR A 71 3.03 6.29 -5.81
CA TYR A 71 2.28 5.66 -6.88
C TYR A 71 0.76 5.81 -6.67
N ASP A 72 0.28 5.48 -5.48
CA ASP A 72 -1.14 5.56 -5.14
C ASP A 72 -1.68 6.99 -5.25
N LEU A 73 -0.95 7.98 -4.75
CA LEU A 73 -1.33 9.39 -4.86
C LEU A 73 -1.37 9.88 -6.30
N GLN A 74 -0.43 9.44 -7.14
CA GLN A 74 -0.45 9.75 -8.58
C GLN A 74 -1.66 9.10 -9.27
N TYR A 75 -1.99 7.88 -8.88
CA TYR A 75 -3.16 7.18 -9.43
C TYR A 75 -4.46 7.89 -9.03
N PHE A 76 -4.60 8.31 -7.77
CA PHE A 76 -5.74 9.11 -7.32
C PHE A 76 -5.85 10.43 -8.08
N ALA A 77 -4.75 11.12 -8.33
CA ALA A 77 -4.72 12.34 -9.14
C ALA A 77 -5.25 12.07 -10.55
N TYR A 78 -4.84 10.98 -11.17
CA TYR A 78 -5.36 10.54 -12.45
C TYR A 78 -6.88 10.28 -12.39
N LEU A 79 -7.35 9.51 -11.41
CA LEU A 79 -8.79 9.22 -11.25
C LEU A 79 -9.62 10.49 -11.06
N ASN A 80 -9.11 11.45 -10.27
CA ASN A 80 -9.76 12.74 -10.05
C ASN A 80 -9.79 13.63 -11.32
N SER A 81 -8.90 13.39 -12.28
CA SER A 81 -8.90 14.10 -13.57
C SER A 81 -9.97 13.60 -14.54
N LEU A 82 -10.55 12.44 -14.27
CA LEU A 82 -11.58 11.85 -15.12
C LEU A 82 -12.94 12.54 -14.92
N SER A 83 -13.84 12.40 -15.92
CA SER A 83 -15.23 12.84 -15.76
C SER A 83 -15.93 12.08 -14.63
N PRO A 84 -16.97 12.68 -13.98
CA PRO A 84 -17.72 12.00 -12.91
C PRO A 84 -18.27 10.62 -13.33
N GLU A 85 -18.68 10.49 -14.57
CA GLU A 85 -19.15 9.23 -15.14
C GLU A 85 -18.07 8.15 -15.16
N ARG A 86 -16.85 8.51 -15.62
CA ARG A 86 -15.71 7.61 -15.62
C ARG A 86 -15.21 7.29 -14.20
N GLN A 87 -15.23 8.25 -13.30
CA GLN A 87 -14.87 8.02 -11.89
C GLN A 87 -15.72 6.90 -11.26
N ARG A 88 -17.01 6.85 -11.59
CA ARG A 88 -17.91 5.79 -11.10
C ARG A 88 -17.50 4.39 -11.54
N THR A 89 -16.88 4.24 -12.71
CA THR A 89 -16.40 2.93 -13.18
C THR A 89 -15.18 2.43 -12.41
N TYR A 90 -14.45 3.34 -11.71
CA TYR A 90 -13.23 3.04 -10.95
C TYR A 90 -13.45 3.00 -9.42
N VAL A 91 -14.68 3.00 -8.95
CA VAL A 91 -14.98 3.01 -7.49
C VAL A 91 -14.28 1.86 -6.76
N ARG A 92 -14.31 0.68 -7.33
CA ARG A 92 -13.64 -0.50 -6.73
C ARG A 92 -12.12 -0.36 -6.72
N THR A 93 -11.53 0.12 -7.80
CA THR A 93 -10.10 0.41 -7.87
C THR A 93 -9.69 1.45 -6.82
N ALA A 94 -10.44 2.54 -6.73
CA ALA A 94 -10.21 3.59 -5.75
C ALA A 94 -10.28 3.07 -4.29
N TYR A 95 -11.22 2.17 -4.01
CA TYR A 95 -11.32 1.53 -2.70
C TYR A 95 -10.06 0.72 -2.35
N TYR A 96 -9.55 -0.11 -3.26
CA TYR A 96 -8.34 -0.89 -3.00
C TYR A 96 -7.09 -0.02 -2.89
N LEU A 97 -6.97 1.03 -3.71
CA LEU A 97 -5.90 2.02 -3.59
C LEU A 97 -5.95 2.72 -2.22
N PHE A 98 -7.14 3.10 -1.77
CA PHE A 98 -7.33 3.74 -0.48
C PHE A 98 -6.96 2.83 0.69
N ARG A 99 -7.36 1.57 0.64
CA ARG A 99 -6.96 0.54 1.61
C ARG A 99 -5.45 0.42 1.72
N GLY A 100 -4.77 0.31 0.58
CA GLY A 100 -3.31 0.23 0.51
C GLY A 100 -2.65 1.50 1.05
N LEU A 101 -3.19 2.67 0.73
CA LEU A 101 -2.71 3.95 1.22
C LEU A 101 -2.79 4.02 2.76
N ILE A 102 -3.91 3.65 3.36
CA ILE A 102 -4.06 3.59 4.82
C ILE A 102 -3.04 2.63 5.45
N SER A 103 -2.93 1.43 4.90
CA SER A 103 -1.99 0.41 5.38
C SER A 103 -0.54 0.92 5.32
N ASN A 104 -0.13 1.53 4.22
CA ASN A 104 1.22 2.07 4.07
C ASN A 104 1.50 3.29 4.96
N LEU A 105 0.51 4.15 5.20
CA LEU A 105 0.64 5.23 6.18
C LEU A 105 0.88 4.69 7.59
N GLN A 106 0.20 3.63 7.98
CA GLN A 106 0.42 2.98 9.27
C GLN A 106 1.84 2.41 9.40
N VAL A 107 2.33 1.75 8.36
CA VAL A 107 3.71 1.21 8.34
C VAL A 107 4.73 2.35 8.39
N LEU A 108 4.51 3.43 7.65
CA LEU A 108 5.37 4.60 7.66
C LEU A 108 5.47 5.23 9.06
N ASN A 109 4.35 5.27 9.77
CA ASN A 109 4.30 5.74 11.16
C ASN A 109 5.05 4.79 12.10
N MET A 110 4.86 3.48 11.98
CA MET A 110 5.59 2.48 12.77
C MET A 110 7.10 2.54 12.53
N ALA A 111 7.52 2.83 11.30
CA ALA A 111 8.92 3.01 10.93
C ALA A 111 9.50 4.35 11.40
N GLU A 112 8.70 5.20 12.02
CA GLU A 112 9.12 6.52 12.53
C GLU A 112 9.74 7.41 11.45
N SER A 113 9.13 7.42 10.26
CA SER A 113 9.62 8.19 9.12
C SER A 113 9.56 9.68 9.39
N LYS A 114 10.60 10.40 8.99
CA LYS A 114 10.66 11.87 9.01
C LYS A 114 9.68 12.50 8.01
N ASP A 115 9.25 11.74 7.00
CA ASP A 115 8.34 12.20 5.95
C ASP A 115 6.86 11.98 6.28
N MET A 116 6.54 11.45 7.47
CA MET A 116 5.16 11.15 7.86
C MET A 116 4.24 12.36 7.75
N LYS A 117 4.67 13.53 8.20
CA LYS A 117 3.87 14.77 8.12
C LYS A 117 3.55 15.18 6.68
N HIS A 118 4.50 14.97 5.76
CA HIS A 118 4.27 15.23 4.34
C HIS A 118 3.15 14.34 3.80
N TYR A 119 3.20 13.03 4.06
CA TYR A 119 2.19 12.10 3.57
C TYR A 119 0.84 12.24 4.27
N GLU A 120 0.81 12.62 5.54
CA GLU A 120 -0.42 13.00 6.23
C GLU A 120 -1.10 14.21 5.56
N ALA A 121 -0.32 15.22 5.19
CA ALA A 121 -0.84 16.39 4.48
C ALA A 121 -1.40 16.01 3.10
N GLU A 122 -0.71 15.15 2.35
CA GLU A 122 -1.19 14.63 1.06
C GLU A 122 -2.47 13.81 1.23
N TYR A 123 -2.56 13.00 2.28
CA TYR A 123 -3.76 12.24 2.63
C TYR A 123 -4.95 13.16 2.93
N GLN A 124 -4.75 14.22 3.71
CA GLN A 124 -5.82 15.19 4.00
C GLN A 124 -6.30 15.89 2.72
N LYS A 125 -5.40 16.26 1.82
CA LYS A 125 -5.77 16.81 0.51
C LYS A 125 -6.59 15.82 -0.31
N LEU A 126 -6.23 14.55 -0.29
CA LEU A 126 -6.95 13.50 -1.01
C LEU A 126 -8.39 13.37 -0.52
N LEU A 127 -8.63 13.47 0.79
CA LEU A 127 -9.98 13.40 1.39
C LEU A 127 -10.91 14.52 0.91
N ASP A 128 -10.36 15.64 0.46
CA ASP A 128 -11.12 16.77 -0.09
C ASP A 128 -11.42 16.63 -1.60
N THR A 129 -11.01 15.53 -2.21
CA THR A 129 -11.26 15.25 -3.63
C THR A 129 -12.47 14.34 -3.81
N PRO A 130 -13.17 14.39 -4.98
CA PRO A 130 -14.33 13.53 -5.23
C PRO A 130 -14.02 12.04 -5.10
N VAL A 131 -12.94 11.56 -5.71
CA VAL A 131 -12.56 10.14 -5.65
C VAL A 131 -12.07 9.75 -4.27
N GLY A 132 -11.29 10.60 -3.61
CA GLY A 132 -10.82 10.37 -2.25
C GLY A 132 -11.96 10.28 -1.23
N THR A 133 -12.92 11.20 -1.29
CA THR A 133 -14.12 11.17 -0.45
C THR A 133 -14.94 9.90 -0.67
N SER A 134 -15.18 9.53 -1.92
CA SER A 134 -15.93 8.32 -2.29
C SER A 134 -15.23 7.05 -1.78
N ALA A 135 -13.91 6.95 -1.98
CA ALA A 135 -13.12 5.81 -1.51
C ALA A 135 -13.10 5.71 0.01
N ALA A 136 -12.94 6.84 0.71
CA ALA A 136 -12.95 6.90 2.17
C ALA A 136 -14.31 6.47 2.74
N ASN A 137 -15.42 6.92 2.17
CA ASN A 137 -16.75 6.54 2.59
C ASN A 137 -16.98 5.03 2.43
N LEU A 138 -16.59 4.46 1.30
CA LEU A 138 -16.71 3.03 1.05
C LEU A 138 -15.83 2.23 2.02
N TYR A 139 -14.63 2.70 2.30
CA TYR A 139 -13.74 2.08 3.29
C TYR A 139 -14.38 2.06 4.69
N MET A 140 -14.96 3.17 5.13
CA MET A 140 -15.63 3.27 6.43
C MET A 140 -16.85 2.36 6.52
N GLU A 141 -17.65 2.26 5.46
CA GLU A 141 -18.80 1.31 5.38
C GLU A 141 -18.34 -0.13 5.55
N GLN A 142 -17.30 -0.54 4.83
CA GLN A 142 -16.74 -1.90 4.93
C GLN A 142 -16.19 -2.20 6.32
N MET A 143 -15.57 -1.24 6.99
CA MET A 143 -15.05 -1.41 8.36
C MET A 143 -16.18 -1.56 9.38
N GLN A 144 -17.33 -0.91 9.20
CA GLN A 144 -18.51 -1.07 10.06
C GLN A 144 -19.10 -2.47 9.93
N ASP A 145 -19.18 -3.01 8.71
CA ASP A 145 -19.71 -4.36 8.45
C ASP A 145 -18.86 -5.46 9.11
N TYR A 146 -17.57 -5.24 9.29
CA TYR A 146 -16.66 -6.18 9.99
C TYR A 146 -16.63 -6.00 11.51
N GLY A 147 -17.19 -4.90 12.03
CA GLY A 147 -17.23 -4.60 13.46
C GLY A 147 -18.47 -5.12 14.19
N GLU A 148 -19.46 -5.66 13.46
CA GLU A 148 -20.67 -6.30 13.96
C GLU A 148 -20.52 -7.84 13.93
#